data_ff134b584e097661811b6866c194bc81
#
_entry.id   ff134b584e097661811b6866c194bc81
#
_cell.length_a   1.000
_cell.length_b   1.000
_cell.length_c   1.000
_cell.angle_alpha   90.00
_cell.angle_beta   90.00
_cell.angle_gamma   90.00
#
_symmetry.space_group_name_H-M   'P 1'
#
loop_
_entity.id
_entity.type
_entity.pdbx_description
1 polymer ?
#
loop_
_entity_poly.entity_id
_entity_poly.type
_entity_poly.pdbx_seq_one_letter_code
_entity_poly.pdbx_strand_id
1 'polypeptide(L)'
;MKKLITIFSLLAIMLFSISTAFAANEKITMMDEDYNLKNIHTLAIYTPSYKPSALSIERKAKLPNAPELITPDMLTDVIFKVAKEDEVTYTLLSDKDVIQNIKATTGTDISTLSNREALSIYKNNIKNYADAYVIFTFANDSRVVMFADVYDAKDNHWICSYQIIGGDTEDDNLENYSMFMHKFFRILTIQSQK
;
A
#
# COMPACT_ATOMS: atom_id res chain seq x y z
N MET A 1 49.21 19.05 -12.18
CA MET A 1 47.83 19.58 -12.31
C MET A 1 46.92 18.71 -13.18
N LYS A 2 47.32 18.26 -14.38
CA LYS A 2 46.44 17.42 -15.25
C LYS A 2 45.99 16.09 -14.64
N LYS A 3 46.83 15.39 -13.83
CA LYS A 3 46.45 14.14 -13.17
C LYS A 3 45.44 14.28 -12.04
N LEU A 4 45.40 15.44 -11.36
CA LEU A 4 44.45 15.72 -10.29
C LEU A 4 43.03 15.97 -10.85
N ILE A 5 42.93 16.64 -12.00
CA ILE A 5 41.67 16.93 -12.67
C ILE A 5 41.01 15.64 -13.16
N THR A 6 41.82 14.67 -13.65
CA THR A 6 41.31 13.37 -14.12
C THR A 6 40.73 12.53 -12.98
N ILE A 7 41.36 12.55 -11.80
CA ILE A 7 40.87 11.81 -10.62
C ILE A 7 39.57 12.43 -10.08
N PHE A 8 39.46 13.75 -10.07
CA PHE A 8 38.25 14.42 -9.64
C PHE A 8 37.05 14.20 -10.59
N SER A 9 37.29 14.16 -11.92
CA SER A 9 36.25 13.87 -12.88
C SER A 9 35.78 12.41 -12.83
N LEU A 10 36.70 11.46 -12.56
CA LEU A 10 36.32 10.04 -12.37
C LEU A 10 35.53 9.83 -11.08
N LEU A 11 35.89 10.53 -9.99
CA LEU A 11 35.17 10.45 -8.72
C LEU A 11 33.77 11.08 -8.83
N ALA A 12 33.63 12.18 -9.57
CA ALA A 12 32.34 12.80 -9.83
C ALA A 12 31.42 11.90 -10.68
N ILE A 13 31.95 11.19 -11.67
CA ILE A 13 31.19 10.25 -12.49
C ILE A 13 30.75 9.04 -11.64
N MET A 14 31.59 8.55 -10.72
CA MET A 14 31.18 7.47 -9.80
C MET A 14 30.11 7.90 -8.80
N LEU A 15 30.14 9.14 -8.32
CA LEU A 15 29.13 9.66 -7.40
C LEU A 15 27.79 9.91 -8.09
N PHE A 16 27.77 10.22 -9.40
CA PHE A 16 26.53 10.37 -10.17
C PHE A 16 25.92 9.03 -10.61
N SER A 17 26.70 7.95 -10.68
CA SER A 17 26.21 6.63 -11.09
C SER A 17 25.54 5.84 -9.95
N ILE A 18 25.64 6.28 -8.70
CA ILE A 18 25.02 5.59 -7.53
C ILE A 18 23.58 6.06 -7.28
N SER A 19 23.16 7.17 -7.87
CA SER A 19 21.84 7.77 -7.59
C SER A 19 20.72 7.38 -8.56
N THR A 20 20.94 6.47 -9.51
CA THR A 20 19.90 6.09 -10.48
C THR A 20 19.28 4.71 -10.25
N ALA A 21 19.62 4.03 -9.15
CA ALA A 21 19.27 2.62 -8.99
C ALA A 21 17.94 2.33 -8.28
N PHE A 22 17.22 3.30 -7.72
CA PHE A 22 15.96 3.03 -6.99
C PHE A 22 14.92 4.14 -7.15
N ALA A 23 14.63 4.55 -8.37
CA ALA A 23 13.46 5.36 -8.61
C ALA A 23 12.28 4.45 -8.96
N ALA A 24 11.55 3.94 -7.94
CA ALA A 24 10.19 3.52 -8.17
C ALA A 24 9.45 4.72 -8.78
N ASN A 25 8.81 4.53 -9.94
CA ASN A 25 8.02 5.59 -10.56
C ASN A 25 6.78 5.83 -9.68
N GLU A 26 6.86 6.82 -8.81
CA GLU A 26 5.70 7.27 -8.04
C GLU A 26 4.74 7.97 -9.00
N LYS A 27 3.50 7.50 -9.03
CA LYS A 27 2.46 8.17 -9.80
C LYS A 27 1.19 8.21 -8.97
N ILE A 28 0.88 9.38 -8.39
CA ILE A 28 -0.50 9.67 -8.01
C ILE A 28 -1.27 9.76 -9.31
N THR A 29 -2.17 8.81 -9.51
CA THR A 29 -2.85 8.72 -10.79
C THR A 29 -3.98 9.72 -10.88
N MET A 30 -4.70 9.96 -9.80
CA MET A 30 -5.83 10.89 -9.75
C MET A 30 -6.12 11.28 -8.28
N MET A 31 -6.68 12.47 -8.09
CA MET A 31 -7.16 12.95 -6.79
C MET A 31 -8.39 13.82 -7.05
N ASP A 32 -9.40 13.67 -6.22
CA ASP A 32 -10.52 14.61 -6.16
C ASP A 32 -10.04 15.91 -5.51
N GLU A 33 -9.92 16.98 -6.31
CA GLU A 33 -9.44 18.29 -5.86
C GLU A 33 -10.40 18.97 -4.88
N ASP A 34 -11.66 18.58 -4.89
CA ASP A 34 -12.69 19.14 -4.02
C ASP A 34 -12.75 18.44 -2.66
N TYR A 35 -12.11 17.28 -2.50
CA TYR A 35 -12.11 16.55 -1.24
C TYR A 35 -11.09 17.09 -0.25
N ASN A 36 -11.54 17.43 0.96
CA ASN A 36 -10.67 17.87 2.02
C ASN A 36 -10.13 16.71 2.85
N LEU A 37 -8.89 16.29 2.57
CA LEU A 37 -8.22 15.19 3.27
C LEU A 37 -8.04 15.42 4.78
N LYS A 38 -8.15 16.67 5.27
CA LYS A 38 -8.15 16.96 6.73
C LYS A 38 -9.33 16.35 7.47
N ASN A 39 -10.38 16.00 6.75
CA ASN A 39 -11.55 15.35 7.34
C ASN A 39 -11.31 13.88 7.68
N ILE A 40 -10.19 13.31 7.27
CA ILE A 40 -9.85 11.91 7.60
C ILE A 40 -9.19 11.88 8.98
N HIS A 41 -9.95 11.51 10.00
CA HIS A 41 -9.46 11.24 11.35
C HIS A 41 -9.32 9.74 11.62
N THR A 42 -10.11 8.93 10.91
CA THR A 42 -10.06 7.47 10.99
C THR A 42 -10.04 6.89 9.57
N LEU A 43 -8.99 6.15 9.25
CA LEU A 43 -8.81 5.46 7.98
C LEU A 43 -8.90 3.95 8.19
N ALA A 44 -9.90 3.31 7.62
CA ALA A 44 -10.01 1.85 7.66
C ALA A 44 -9.19 1.21 6.54
N ILE A 45 -8.48 0.15 6.89
CA ILE A 45 -7.69 -0.64 5.94
C ILE A 45 -8.50 -1.89 5.58
N TYR A 46 -9.02 -1.96 4.36
CA TYR A 46 -9.67 -3.17 3.86
C TYR A 46 -8.60 -4.26 3.63
N THR A 47 -8.96 -5.52 3.84
CA THR A 47 -8.03 -6.65 3.64
C THR A 47 -7.32 -6.53 2.30
N PRO A 48 -5.98 -6.44 2.27
CA PRO A 48 -5.22 -6.27 1.03
C PRO A 48 -5.42 -7.45 0.08
N SER A 49 -5.54 -7.17 -1.21
CA SER A 49 -5.46 -8.22 -2.23
C SER A 49 -4.01 -8.38 -2.68
N TYR A 50 -3.60 -9.63 -2.87
CA TYR A 50 -2.25 -9.97 -3.32
C TYR A 50 -2.29 -11.05 -4.39
N LYS A 51 -1.55 -10.81 -5.47
CA LYS A 51 -1.36 -11.78 -6.55
C LYS A 51 0.14 -12.08 -6.70
N PRO A 52 0.63 -13.24 -6.24
CA PRO A 52 2.03 -13.63 -6.42
C PRO A 52 2.36 -13.84 -7.90
N SER A 53 3.62 -13.65 -8.27
CA SER A 53 4.10 -13.98 -9.60
C SER A 53 4.08 -15.49 -9.84
N ALA A 54 3.95 -15.88 -11.12
CA ALA A 54 4.07 -17.29 -11.50
C ALA A 54 5.44 -17.86 -11.09
N LEU A 55 6.50 -17.05 -11.16
CA LEU A 55 7.85 -17.44 -10.76
C LEU A 55 7.95 -17.71 -9.25
N SER A 56 7.33 -16.88 -8.41
CA SER A 56 7.30 -17.08 -6.95
C SER A 56 6.58 -18.39 -6.58
N ILE A 57 5.46 -18.66 -7.24
CA ILE A 57 4.69 -19.90 -7.06
C ILE A 57 5.54 -21.13 -7.49
N GLU A 58 6.17 -21.06 -8.66
CA GLU A 58 7.00 -22.15 -9.19
C GLU A 58 8.22 -22.39 -8.29
N ARG A 59 8.89 -21.33 -7.82
CA ARG A 59 10.04 -21.43 -6.91
C ARG A 59 9.64 -22.09 -5.60
N LYS A 60 8.50 -21.71 -5.00
CA LYS A 60 8.00 -22.33 -3.77
C LYS A 60 7.69 -23.80 -3.96
N ALA A 61 7.13 -24.19 -5.12
CA ALA A 61 6.81 -25.59 -5.42
C ALA A 61 8.07 -26.46 -5.61
N LYS A 62 9.16 -25.91 -6.16
CA LYS A 62 10.37 -26.68 -6.48
C LYS A 62 11.43 -26.69 -5.37
N LEU A 63 11.46 -25.69 -4.51
CA LEU A 63 12.48 -25.51 -3.48
C LEU A 63 11.88 -25.61 -2.08
N PRO A 64 12.17 -26.67 -1.31
CA PRO A 64 11.62 -26.84 0.05
C PRO A 64 11.94 -25.69 1.00
N ASN A 65 13.08 -25.02 0.81
CA ASN A 65 13.54 -23.89 1.63
C ASN A 65 13.26 -22.54 0.97
N ALA A 66 12.44 -22.46 -0.06
CA ALA A 66 12.03 -21.18 -0.64
C ALA A 66 11.26 -20.35 0.40
N PRO A 67 11.39 -19.00 0.36
CA PRO A 67 10.62 -18.13 1.22
C PRO A 67 9.11 -18.44 1.13
N GLU A 68 8.41 -18.19 2.23
CA GLU A 68 6.96 -18.30 2.24
C GLU A 68 6.34 -17.30 1.26
N LEU A 69 5.25 -17.71 0.61
CA LEU A 69 4.48 -16.78 -0.20
C LEU A 69 3.86 -15.71 0.70
N ILE A 70 3.88 -14.49 0.22
CA ILE A 70 3.25 -13.37 0.91
C ILE A 70 1.75 -13.62 1.01
N THR A 71 1.18 -13.31 2.16
CA THR A 71 -0.25 -13.43 2.43
C THR A 71 -0.88 -12.05 2.70
N PRO A 72 -2.20 -11.91 2.53
CA PRO A 72 -2.90 -10.68 2.91
C PRO A 72 -2.68 -10.28 4.38
N ASP A 73 -2.61 -11.24 5.29
CA ASP A 73 -2.34 -10.97 6.72
C ASP A 73 -0.93 -10.39 6.92
N MET A 74 0.11 -10.95 6.28
CA MET A 74 1.47 -10.40 6.33
C MET A 74 1.53 -8.96 5.80
N LEU A 75 0.80 -8.66 4.73
CA LEU A 75 0.70 -7.31 4.18
C LEU A 75 -0.03 -6.37 5.13
N THR A 76 -1.10 -6.83 5.78
CA THR A 76 -1.81 -6.06 6.80
C THR A 76 -0.88 -5.69 7.96
N ASP A 77 -0.11 -6.64 8.47
CA ASP A 77 0.84 -6.40 9.55
C ASP A 77 1.89 -5.34 9.16
N VAL A 78 2.40 -5.42 7.92
CA VAL A 78 3.37 -4.43 7.40
C VAL A 78 2.71 -3.06 7.23
N ILE A 79 1.46 -2.96 6.75
CA ILE A 79 0.73 -1.69 6.64
C ILE A 79 0.65 -0.99 8.00
N PHE A 80 0.20 -1.70 9.05
CA PHE A 80 0.07 -1.13 10.38
C PHE A 80 1.42 -0.76 11.00
N LYS A 81 2.44 -1.58 10.79
CA LYS A 81 3.81 -1.31 11.22
C LYS A 81 4.35 -0.03 10.59
N VAL A 82 4.25 0.11 9.27
CA VAL A 82 4.73 1.28 8.52
C VAL A 82 3.99 2.55 8.94
N ALA A 83 2.67 2.50 9.06
CA ALA A 83 1.90 3.65 9.51
C ALA A 83 2.31 4.13 10.92
N LYS A 84 2.64 3.19 11.82
CA LYS A 84 3.17 3.53 13.14
C LYS A 84 4.57 4.16 13.05
N GLU A 85 5.44 3.65 12.18
CA GLU A 85 6.78 4.18 11.94
C GLU A 85 6.76 5.57 11.31
N ASP A 86 5.79 5.84 10.43
CA ASP A 86 5.60 7.15 9.78
C ASP A 86 4.78 8.15 10.64
N GLU A 87 4.37 7.75 11.84
CA GLU A 87 3.63 8.60 12.80
C GLU A 87 2.44 9.31 12.13
N VAL A 88 1.62 8.54 11.38
CA VAL A 88 0.45 9.10 10.70
C VAL A 88 -0.49 9.81 11.68
N THR A 89 -1.11 10.91 11.24
CA THR A 89 -1.92 11.79 12.10
C THR A 89 -3.36 11.32 12.31
N TYR A 90 -3.78 10.28 11.61
CA TYR A 90 -5.11 9.67 11.69
C TYR A 90 -5.04 8.28 12.31
N THR A 91 -6.15 7.86 12.92
CA THR A 91 -6.27 6.51 13.50
C THR A 91 -6.47 5.48 12.38
N LEU A 92 -5.71 4.38 12.42
CA LEU A 92 -5.97 3.25 11.53
C LEU A 92 -6.92 2.24 12.20
N LEU A 93 -7.87 1.77 11.42
CA LEU A 93 -8.82 0.72 11.82
C LEU A 93 -8.62 -0.50 10.94
N SER A 94 -8.46 -1.68 11.53
CA SER A 94 -8.28 -2.92 10.78
C SER A 94 -9.61 -3.42 10.19
N ASP A 95 -9.51 -4.14 9.09
CA ASP A 95 -10.67 -4.83 8.49
C ASP A 95 -11.32 -5.81 9.49
N LYS A 96 -10.49 -6.51 10.27
CA LYS A 96 -10.97 -7.44 11.31
C LYS A 96 -11.86 -6.74 12.33
N ASP A 97 -11.46 -5.55 12.79
CA ASP A 97 -12.26 -4.76 13.76
C ASP A 97 -13.55 -4.26 13.10
N VAL A 98 -13.50 -3.80 11.86
CA VAL A 98 -14.71 -3.37 11.11
C VAL A 98 -15.67 -4.54 10.93
N ILE A 99 -15.20 -5.70 10.50
CA ILE A 99 -16.01 -6.91 10.32
C ILE A 99 -16.66 -7.34 11.65
N GLN A 100 -15.90 -7.32 12.74
CA GLN A 100 -16.43 -7.65 14.07
C GLN A 100 -17.52 -6.66 14.50
N ASN A 101 -17.33 -5.38 14.25
CA ASN A 101 -18.31 -4.34 14.57
C ASN A 101 -19.57 -4.47 13.69
N ILE A 102 -19.44 -4.77 12.40
CA ILE A 102 -20.57 -5.06 11.51
C ILE A 102 -21.35 -6.26 12.02
N LYS A 103 -20.66 -7.35 12.38
CA LYS A 103 -21.28 -8.54 12.95
C LYS A 103 -22.06 -8.24 14.23
N ALA A 104 -21.47 -7.45 15.13
CA ALA A 104 -22.11 -7.06 16.39
C ALA A 104 -23.37 -6.21 16.18
N THR A 105 -23.37 -5.33 15.16
CA THR A 105 -24.46 -4.41 14.89
C THR A 105 -25.58 -4.99 14.03
N THR A 106 -25.20 -5.82 13.03
CA THR A 106 -26.17 -6.33 12.01
C THR A 106 -26.51 -7.80 12.21
N GLY A 107 -25.76 -8.53 13.04
CA GLY A 107 -25.86 -9.99 13.18
C GLY A 107 -25.24 -10.77 12.00
N THR A 108 -24.72 -10.09 10.98
CA THR A 108 -24.19 -10.73 9.76
C THR A 108 -22.68 -10.89 9.84
N ASP A 109 -22.20 -12.12 9.75
CA ASP A 109 -20.77 -12.40 9.64
C ASP A 109 -20.34 -12.35 8.17
N ILE A 110 -19.80 -11.19 7.76
CA ILE A 110 -19.41 -10.97 6.36
C ILE A 110 -18.17 -11.77 5.95
N SER A 111 -17.38 -12.29 6.90
CA SER A 111 -16.20 -13.11 6.61
C SER A 111 -16.56 -14.46 5.98
N THR A 112 -17.80 -14.90 6.10
CA THR A 112 -18.31 -16.15 5.55
C THR A 112 -18.97 -16.02 4.18
N LEU A 113 -19.09 -14.79 3.69
CA LEU A 113 -19.77 -14.47 2.42
C LEU A 113 -18.78 -14.47 1.23
N SER A 114 -19.33 -14.42 0.03
CA SER A 114 -18.50 -14.17 -1.14
C SER A 114 -17.84 -12.78 -1.07
N ASN A 115 -16.66 -12.62 -1.66
CA ASN A 115 -15.93 -11.34 -1.66
C ASN A 115 -16.79 -10.17 -2.14
N ARG A 116 -17.68 -10.39 -3.13
CA ARG A 116 -18.57 -9.36 -3.67
C ARG A 116 -19.61 -8.94 -2.65
N GLU A 117 -20.25 -9.89 -1.98
CA GLU A 117 -21.26 -9.64 -0.94
C GLU A 117 -20.63 -8.99 0.28
N ALA A 118 -19.50 -9.53 0.76
CA ALA A 118 -18.75 -8.98 1.88
C ALA A 118 -18.37 -7.52 1.63
N LEU A 119 -17.78 -7.22 0.47
CA LEU A 119 -17.41 -5.84 0.11
C LEU A 119 -18.62 -4.92 0.00
N SER A 120 -19.75 -5.39 -0.50
CA SER A 120 -20.99 -4.60 -0.57
C SER A 120 -21.52 -4.23 0.82
N ILE A 121 -21.54 -5.20 1.74
CA ILE A 121 -21.99 -4.97 3.12
C ILE A 121 -20.98 -4.07 3.85
N TYR A 122 -19.69 -4.32 3.65
CA TYR A 122 -18.62 -3.48 4.21
C TYR A 122 -18.81 -2.01 3.82
N LYS A 123 -18.92 -1.73 2.52
CA LYS A 123 -19.15 -0.38 1.97
C LYS A 123 -20.38 0.32 2.52
N ASN A 124 -21.46 -0.42 2.77
CA ASN A 124 -22.70 0.14 3.31
C ASN A 124 -22.60 0.49 4.80
N ASN A 125 -21.69 -0.14 5.54
CA ASN A 125 -21.58 -0.01 7.00
C ASN A 125 -20.37 0.81 7.46
N ILE A 126 -19.32 0.92 6.62
CA ILE A 126 -18.02 1.52 7.01
C ILE A 126 -18.15 2.95 7.54
N LYS A 127 -19.11 3.72 7.03
CA LYS A 127 -19.42 5.10 7.47
C LYS A 127 -19.72 5.24 8.99
N ASN A 128 -20.06 4.13 9.65
CA ASN A 128 -20.32 4.12 11.08
C ASN A 128 -19.05 3.97 11.91
N TYR A 129 -17.90 3.70 11.29
CA TYR A 129 -16.66 3.32 11.96
C TYR A 129 -15.45 4.14 11.51
N ALA A 130 -15.46 4.66 10.29
CA ALA A 130 -14.34 5.41 9.74
C ALA A 130 -14.82 6.57 8.87
N ASP A 131 -13.94 7.56 8.64
CA ASP A 131 -14.19 8.68 7.73
C ASP A 131 -13.86 8.30 6.29
N ALA A 132 -12.82 7.48 6.12
CA ALA A 132 -12.39 6.95 4.82
C ALA A 132 -11.92 5.50 4.95
N TYR A 133 -11.86 4.80 3.83
CA TYR A 133 -11.24 3.48 3.77
C TYR A 133 -10.34 3.35 2.54
N VAL A 134 -9.31 2.52 2.66
CA VAL A 134 -8.37 2.24 1.57
C VAL A 134 -8.38 0.76 1.20
N ILE A 135 -8.35 0.49 -0.09
CA ILE A 135 -8.19 -0.84 -0.68
C ILE A 135 -6.79 -0.91 -1.28
N PHE A 136 -5.95 -1.76 -0.70
CA PHE A 136 -4.64 -2.05 -1.27
C PHE A 136 -4.70 -3.25 -2.21
N THR A 137 -4.07 -3.11 -3.36
CA THR A 137 -3.84 -4.21 -4.30
C THR A 137 -2.35 -4.32 -4.59
N PHE A 138 -1.80 -5.48 -4.29
CA PHE A 138 -0.40 -5.81 -4.57
C PHE A 138 -0.35 -6.87 -5.66
N ALA A 139 0.49 -6.66 -6.63
CA ALA A 139 0.69 -7.60 -7.72
C ALA A 139 2.16 -7.66 -8.11
N ASN A 140 2.58 -8.82 -8.56
CA ASN A 140 3.87 -9.03 -9.15
C ASN A 140 3.68 -9.90 -10.40
N ASP A 141 3.67 -9.26 -11.56
CA ASP A 141 3.63 -9.95 -12.84
C ASP A 141 4.98 -9.76 -13.57
N SER A 142 5.18 -8.63 -14.24
CA SER A 142 6.48 -8.24 -14.80
C SER A 142 7.26 -7.33 -13.86
N ARG A 143 6.56 -6.63 -12.96
CA ARG A 143 7.10 -5.72 -11.94
C ARG A 143 6.27 -5.82 -10.68
N VAL A 144 6.88 -5.46 -9.56
CA VAL A 144 6.17 -5.29 -8.29
C VAL A 144 5.34 -4.01 -8.36
N VAL A 145 4.05 -4.11 -8.09
CA VAL A 145 3.11 -2.99 -8.17
C VAL A 145 2.25 -2.94 -6.91
N MET A 146 2.04 -1.73 -6.39
CA MET A 146 1.04 -1.44 -5.36
C MET A 146 0.07 -0.38 -5.88
N PHE A 147 -1.21 -0.67 -5.73
CA PHE A 147 -2.29 0.32 -5.85
C PHE A 147 -2.89 0.55 -4.46
N ALA A 148 -3.21 1.80 -4.16
CA ALA A 148 -3.95 2.20 -2.97
C ALA A 148 -5.08 3.13 -3.40
N ASP A 149 -6.31 2.63 -3.38
CA ASP A 149 -7.52 3.37 -3.72
C ASP A 149 -8.22 3.81 -2.43
N VAL A 150 -8.34 5.11 -2.23
CA VAL A 150 -8.96 5.72 -1.03
C VAL A 150 -10.36 6.20 -1.38
N TYR A 151 -11.31 5.88 -0.51
CA TYR A 151 -12.72 6.21 -0.65
C TYR A 151 -13.25 6.90 0.60
N ASP A 152 -14.15 7.85 0.43
CA ASP A 152 -14.97 8.40 1.52
C ASP A 152 -15.90 7.31 2.04
N ALA A 153 -15.96 7.17 3.37
CA ALA A 153 -16.75 6.11 3.97
C ALA A 153 -18.26 6.43 3.96
N LYS A 154 -18.65 7.70 3.85
CA LYS A 154 -20.04 8.15 3.94
C LYS A 154 -20.86 7.75 2.72
N ASP A 155 -20.32 7.94 1.53
CA ASP A 155 -21.03 7.74 0.28
C ASP A 155 -20.28 6.85 -0.72
N ASN A 156 -19.10 6.35 -0.32
CA ASN A 156 -18.19 5.57 -1.14
C ASN A 156 -17.63 6.35 -2.34
N HIS A 157 -17.63 7.68 -2.24
CA HIS A 157 -17.00 8.52 -3.22
C HIS A 157 -15.49 8.22 -3.28
N TRP A 158 -14.96 8.12 -4.50
CA TRP A 158 -13.54 7.93 -4.70
C TRP A 158 -12.78 9.24 -4.42
N ILE A 159 -11.77 9.20 -3.55
CA ILE A 159 -10.97 10.35 -3.14
C ILE A 159 -9.68 10.43 -3.96
N CYS A 160 -8.90 9.35 -3.95
CA CYS A 160 -7.64 9.29 -4.69
C CYS A 160 -7.20 7.86 -4.95
N SER A 161 -6.38 7.70 -5.99
CA SER A 161 -5.63 6.47 -6.26
C SER A 161 -4.15 6.78 -6.27
N TYR A 162 -3.40 5.97 -5.56
CA TYR A 162 -1.96 6.02 -5.53
C TYR A 162 -1.39 4.74 -6.13
N GLN A 163 -0.56 4.87 -7.16
CA GLN A 163 0.10 3.76 -7.81
C GLN A 163 1.60 3.88 -7.67
N ILE A 164 2.24 2.84 -7.19
CA ILE A 164 3.69 2.68 -7.21
C ILE A 164 4.04 1.45 -8.04
N ILE A 165 4.95 1.64 -8.98
CA ILE A 165 5.52 0.56 -9.78
C ILE A 165 6.98 0.45 -9.42
N GLY A 166 7.41 -0.71 -8.99
CA GLY A 166 8.79 -1.02 -8.68
C GLY A 166 9.69 -1.01 -9.91
N GLY A 167 10.99 -0.88 -9.69
CA GLY A 167 12.00 -1.06 -10.74
C GLY A 167 12.05 -2.51 -11.25
N ASP A 168 12.72 -2.71 -12.38
CA ASP A 168 12.86 -4.04 -13.02
C ASP A 168 13.63 -5.06 -12.18
N THR A 169 14.33 -4.60 -11.13
CA THR A 169 15.16 -5.44 -10.24
C THR A 169 14.55 -5.67 -8.87
N GLU A 170 13.35 -5.13 -8.61
CA GLU A 170 12.73 -5.30 -7.30
C GLU A 170 12.10 -6.68 -7.16
N ASP A 171 12.47 -7.35 -6.08
CA ASP A 171 11.92 -8.66 -5.74
C ASP A 171 10.54 -8.55 -5.10
N ASP A 172 9.76 -9.61 -5.29
CA ASP A 172 8.49 -9.83 -4.62
C ASP A 172 8.75 -10.20 -3.15
N ASN A 173 8.90 -9.18 -2.30
CA ASN A 173 9.14 -9.34 -0.87
C ASN A 173 8.48 -8.23 -0.05
N LEU A 174 8.32 -8.50 1.25
CA LEU A 174 7.66 -7.57 2.17
C LEU A 174 8.44 -6.26 2.37
N GLU A 175 9.76 -6.28 2.19
CA GLU A 175 10.59 -5.07 2.34
C GLU A 175 10.27 -4.05 1.24
N ASN A 176 10.15 -4.50 -0.01
CA ASN A 176 9.77 -3.64 -1.12
C ASN A 176 8.35 -3.09 -0.95
N TYR A 177 7.40 -3.92 -0.52
CA TYR A 177 6.06 -3.45 -0.21
C TYR A 177 6.03 -2.48 0.98
N SER A 178 6.88 -2.69 2.00
CA SER A 178 7.05 -1.74 3.10
C SER A 178 7.51 -0.37 2.60
N MET A 179 8.49 -0.30 1.70
CA MET A 179 8.93 0.96 1.09
C MET A 179 7.80 1.67 0.32
N PHE A 180 6.95 0.92 -0.39
CA PHE A 180 5.81 1.50 -1.10
C PHE A 180 4.77 2.07 -0.13
N MET A 181 4.52 1.38 0.96
CA MET A 181 3.60 1.84 2.01
C MET A 181 4.11 3.10 2.71
N HIS A 182 5.42 3.21 3.01
CA HIS A 182 6.02 4.44 3.51
C HIS A 182 5.77 5.63 2.58
N LYS A 183 5.92 5.44 1.28
CA LYS A 183 5.65 6.50 0.29
C LYS A 183 4.18 6.90 0.29
N PHE A 184 3.27 5.92 0.31
CA PHE A 184 1.83 6.18 0.36
C PHE A 184 1.44 6.97 1.62
N PHE A 185 1.83 6.51 2.81
CA PHE A 185 1.44 7.15 4.06
C PHE A 185 2.02 8.56 4.20
N ARG A 186 3.27 8.78 3.79
CA ARG A 186 3.89 10.12 3.78
C ARG A 186 3.13 11.09 2.89
N ILE A 187 2.76 10.67 1.67
CA ILE A 187 2.02 11.55 0.75
C ILE A 187 0.64 11.84 1.30
N LEU A 188 -0.09 10.84 1.77
CA LEU A 188 -1.43 11.03 2.33
C LEU A 188 -1.38 11.95 3.55
N THR A 189 -0.39 11.78 4.45
CA THR A 189 -0.20 12.63 5.62
C THR A 189 0.15 14.08 5.23
N ILE A 190 1.08 14.29 4.29
CA ILE A 190 1.43 15.64 3.82
C ILE A 190 0.22 16.34 3.20
N GLN A 191 -0.59 15.63 2.44
CA GLN A 191 -1.78 16.19 1.80
C GLN A 191 -2.91 16.46 2.78
N SER A 192 -3.05 15.65 3.83
CA SER A 192 -4.03 15.90 4.89
C SER A 192 -3.67 17.09 5.79
N GLN A 193 -2.45 17.60 5.72
CA GLN A 193 -2.00 18.79 6.49
C GLN A 193 -2.12 20.09 5.70
N LYS A 194 -2.28 20.05 4.39
CA LYS A 194 -2.43 21.24 3.53
C LYS A 194 -3.84 21.79 3.58
#